data_87a426e42c055ce5710186d51661d2e3
#
_entry.id   87a426e42c055ce5710186d51661d2e3
#
_cell.length_a   1.000
_cell.length_b   1.000
_cell.length_c   1.000
_cell.angle_alpha   90.00
_cell.angle_beta   90.00
_cell.angle_gamma   90.00
#
_symmetry.space_group_name_H-M   'P 1'
#
loop_
_entity.id
_entity.type
_entity.pdbx_description
1 polymer ?
#
loop_
_entity_poly.entity_id
_entity_poly.type
_entity_poly.pdbx_seq_one_letter_code
_entity_poly.pdbx_strand_id
1 'polypeptide(L)'
;VVPVTYFNTRYGKTINSGKPFNFNYFVLALDQSNKGYFINTNANEVTTVNISQLNTPDVWQMAAKLPTDVGVEFHKYQGRVMLSYPKQFKLPVYSYLVNQRDPKTYVSALLGTLNQLSVTQEGSKTVYTNKLNNQKITYDPSWETVTFEDKNPKNKLPQQYVNRLNLAFSQINLLQLNLMDTRFYESQAGGQKITFRTYVKGFPVYFQSQSGAIHIELSKNGDQKSTYSLNEIGVPVPSNQADVQLPSTETILKQLHDAGVKSSDYDFITPG
;
A
#
# COMPACT_ATOMS: atom_id res chain seq x y z
N VAL A 1 2.07 -10.24 2.39
CA VAL A 1 2.15 -11.49 1.60
C VAL A 1 0.92 -11.61 0.71
N VAL A 2 1.13 -11.81 -0.56
CA VAL A 2 0.06 -11.86 -1.57
C VAL A 2 -0.02 -13.29 -2.13
N PRO A 3 -1.21 -13.91 -2.22
CA PRO A 3 -1.34 -15.20 -2.88
C PRO A 3 -1.23 -15.06 -4.40
N VAL A 4 -0.56 -16.01 -5.04
CA VAL A 4 -0.41 -16.02 -6.52
C VAL A 4 -1.75 -16.04 -7.25
N THR A 5 -2.76 -16.62 -6.64
CA THR A 5 -4.13 -16.65 -7.18
C THR A 5 -4.72 -15.24 -7.33
N TYR A 6 -4.41 -14.32 -6.42
CA TYR A 6 -4.79 -12.92 -6.55
C TYR A 6 -4.09 -12.25 -7.75
N PHE A 7 -2.79 -12.48 -7.90
CA PHE A 7 -2.02 -11.98 -9.03
C PHE A 7 -2.61 -12.50 -10.36
N ASN A 8 -2.89 -13.78 -10.45
CA ASN A 8 -3.48 -14.40 -11.64
C ASN A 8 -4.84 -13.76 -11.99
N THR A 9 -5.71 -13.60 -11.00
CA THR A 9 -7.03 -12.98 -11.20
C THR A 9 -6.91 -11.51 -11.65
N ARG A 10 -6.02 -10.76 -11.01
CA ARG A 10 -5.89 -9.31 -11.27
C ARG A 10 -5.31 -9.00 -12.64
N TYR A 11 -4.38 -9.80 -13.12
CA TYR A 11 -3.66 -9.56 -14.36
C TYR A 11 -4.08 -10.46 -15.53
N GLY A 12 -5.08 -11.30 -15.34
CA GLY A 12 -5.60 -12.20 -16.37
C GLY A 12 -4.54 -13.19 -16.89
N LYS A 13 -3.52 -13.47 -16.10
CA LYS A 13 -2.42 -14.39 -16.42
C LYS A 13 -2.47 -15.59 -15.49
N THR A 14 -2.08 -16.75 -16.00
CA THR A 14 -1.98 -17.96 -15.18
C THR A 14 -0.51 -18.29 -14.96
N ILE A 15 -0.06 -18.11 -13.73
CA ILE A 15 1.23 -18.64 -13.29
C ILE A 15 0.96 -20.07 -12.84
N ASN A 16 1.40 -21.01 -13.67
CA ASN A 16 1.16 -22.43 -13.45
C ASN A 16 2.34 -23.02 -12.68
N SER A 17 2.19 -23.10 -11.35
CA SER A 17 3.23 -23.64 -10.43
C SER A 17 2.88 -25.00 -9.85
N GLY A 18 1.78 -25.61 -10.31
CA GLY A 18 1.29 -26.89 -9.78
C GLY A 18 0.62 -26.79 -8.41
N LYS A 19 1.02 -25.86 -7.54
CA LYS A 19 0.41 -25.63 -6.22
C LYS A 19 0.25 -24.13 -5.94
N PRO A 20 -0.84 -23.71 -5.28
CA PRO A 20 -0.96 -22.33 -4.82
C PRO A 20 0.17 -21.98 -3.86
N PHE A 21 0.74 -20.80 -4.00
CA PHE A 21 1.77 -20.25 -3.11
C PHE A 21 1.51 -18.78 -2.80
N ASN A 22 2.12 -18.29 -1.74
CA ASN A 22 2.10 -16.90 -1.34
C ASN A 22 3.48 -16.28 -1.55
N PHE A 23 3.54 -15.00 -1.80
CA PHE A 23 4.80 -14.27 -1.96
C PHE A 23 4.69 -12.83 -1.47
N ASN A 24 5.82 -12.20 -1.20
CA ASN A 24 5.95 -10.79 -0.91
C ASN A 24 6.97 -10.09 -1.82
N TYR A 25 7.83 -10.83 -2.50
CA TYR A 25 8.72 -10.30 -3.52
C TYR A 25 8.64 -11.10 -4.80
N PHE A 26 8.78 -10.39 -5.92
CA PHE A 26 9.00 -10.98 -7.22
C PHE A 26 10.33 -10.46 -7.78
N VAL A 27 11.23 -11.35 -8.13
CA VAL A 27 12.55 -11.05 -8.65
C VAL A 27 12.69 -11.61 -10.05
N LEU A 28 13.13 -10.79 -10.99
CA LEU A 28 13.50 -11.21 -12.34
C LEU A 28 15.00 -11.44 -12.39
N ALA A 29 15.43 -12.61 -12.87
CA ALA A 29 16.82 -12.85 -13.14
C ALA A 29 17.25 -12.05 -14.38
N LEU A 30 18.31 -11.26 -14.28
CA LEU A 30 18.87 -10.48 -15.38
C LEU A 30 19.90 -11.27 -16.21
N ASP A 31 20.09 -12.54 -15.92
CA ASP A 31 21.06 -13.44 -16.55
C ASP A 31 20.56 -14.09 -17.85
N GLN A 32 19.49 -13.57 -18.44
CA GLN A 32 18.83 -14.11 -19.64
C GLN A 32 18.25 -15.53 -19.46
N SER A 33 18.16 -16.03 -18.25
CA SER A 33 17.60 -17.37 -17.98
C SER A 33 16.10 -17.47 -18.16
N ASN A 34 15.40 -16.35 -18.44
CA ASN A 34 13.93 -16.26 -18.49
C ASN A 34 13.27 -16.81 -17.22
N LYS A 35 13.94 -16.66 -16.09
CA LYS A 35 13.44 -17.12 -14.80
C LYS A 35 12.95 -15.93 -13.96
N GLY A 36 11.81 -16.16 -13.27
CA GLY A 36 11.34 -15.29 -12.22
C GLY A 36 11.28 -16.07 -10.90
N TYR A 37 11.47 -15.38 -9.81
CA TYR A 37 11.46 -15.94 -8.47
C TYR A 37 10.41 -15.21 -7.64
N PHE A 38 9.42 -15.97 -7.17
CA PHE A 38 8.47 -15.50 -6.15
C PHE A 38 9.01 -15.90 -4.79
N ILE A 39 9.26 -14.92 -3.95
CA ILE A 39 9.90 -15.12 -2.65
C ILE A 39 8.87 -14.84 -1.56
N ASN A 40 8.74 -15.78 -0.62
CA ASN A 40 7.97 -15.61 0.62
C ASN A 40 8.95 -15.61 1.79
N THR A 41 9.31 -14.41 2.24
CA THR A 41 10.28 -14.27 3.34
C THR A 41 9.71 -14.71 4.68
N ASN A 42 8.38 -14.73 4.84
CA ASN A 42 7.74 -15.19 6.07
C ASN A 42 7.79 -16.71 6.22
N ALA A 43 7.76 -17.43 5.08
CA ALA A 43 7.85 -18.89 5.05
C ALA A 43 9.26 -19.40 4.71
N ASN A 44 10.20 -18.49 4.35
CA ASN A 44 11.52 -18.83 3.80
C ASN A 44 11.43 -19.71 2.53
N GLU A 45 10.46 -19.41 1.67
CA GLU A 45 10.20 -20.18 0.44
C GLU A 45 10.51 -19.36 -0.80
N VAL A 46 11.02 -20.03 -1.82
CA VAL A 46 11.24 -19.47 -3.16
C VAL A 46 10.58 -20.37 -4.19
N THR A 47 9.68 -19.82 -4.99
CA THR A 47 9.06 -20.51 -6.12
C THR A 47 9.64 -19.95 -7.42
N THR A 48 10.30 -20.82 -8.18
CA THR A 48 10.86 -20.47 -9.51
C THR A 48 9.80 -20.67 -10.58
N VAL A 49 9.67 -19.71 -11.49
CA VAL A 49 8.79 -19.79 -12.64
C VAL A 49 9.55 -19.46 -13.93
N ASN A 50 9.18 -20.11 -15.02
CA ASN A 50 9.68 -19.78 -16.35
C ASN A 50 8.81 -18.66 -16.95
N ILE A 51 9.43 -17.61 -17.42
CA ILE A 51 8.77 -16.45 -18.00
C ILE A 51 8.95 -16.48 -19.52
N SER A 52 8.11 -17.27 -20.19
CA SER A 52 8.23 -17.48 -21.64
C SER A 52 7.59 -16.38 -22.50
N GLN A 53 6.87 -15.43 -21.91
CA GLN A 53 6.08 -14.42 -22.64
C GLN A 53 6.35 -12.96 -22.26
N LEU A 54 7.35 -12.68 -21.45
CA LEU A 54 7.82 -11.30 -21.30
C LEU A 54 8.59 -10.93 -22.56
N ASN A 55 8.24 -9.77 -23.14
CA ASN A 55 9.12 -9.14 -24.14
C ASN A 55 10.38 -8.68 -23.38
N THR A 56 11.26 -9.64 -23.12
CA THR A 56 12.41 -9.51 -22.25
C THR A 56 13.34 -8.35 -22.65
N PRO A 57 13.58 -8.05 -23.95
CA PRO A 57 14.43 -6.94 -24.33
C PRO A 57 14.01 -5.59 -23.75
N ASP A 58 12.69 -5.30 -23.71
CA ASP A 58 12.19 -4.01 -23.21
C ASP A 58 12.34 -3.89 -21.70
N VAL A 59 12.09 -4.99 -20.97
CA VAL A 59 12.28 -5.02 -19.51
C VAL A 59 13.75 -4.87 -19.14
N TRP A 60 14.64 -5.52 -19.90
CA TRP A 60 16.10 -5.40 -19.70
C TRP A 60 16.63 -4.01 -20.02
N GLN A 61 16.16 -3.39 -21.10
CA GLN A 61 16.52 -2.02 -21.43
C GLN A 61 16.02 -1.01 -20.39
N MET A 62 14.83 -1.25 -19.85
CA MET A 62 14.32 -0.43 -18.74
C MET A 62 15.14 -0.64 -17.46
N ALA A 63 15.43 -1.90 -17.10
CA ALA A 63 16.23 -2.22 -15.92
C ALA A 63 17.65 -1.66 -16.00
N ALA A 64 18.28 -1.71 -17.18
CA ALA A 64 19.62 -1.15 -17.40
C ALA A 64 19.69 0.39 -17.26
N LYS A 65 18.55 1.07 -17.34
CA LYS A 65 18.44 2.53 -17.14
C LYS A 65 18.16 2.90 -15.69
N LEU A 66 17.86 1.92 -14.83
CA LEU A 66 17.66 2.19 -13.41
C LEU A 66 19.00 2.52 -12.75
N PRO A 67 19.01 3.47 -11.79
CA PRO A 67 20.21 3.70 -10.99
C PRO A 67 20.60 2.41 -10.27
N THR A 68 21.83 1.96 -10.47
CA THR A 68 22.36 0.74 -9.82
C THR A 68 23.21 1.04 -8.59
N ASP A 69 23.20 2.29 -8.13
CA ASP A 69 24.11 2.79 -7.09
C ASP A 69 23.78 2.28 -5.72
N VAL A 70 22.56 1.76 -5.53
CA VAL A 70 22.08 1.23 -4.24
C VAL A 70 21.97 -0.28 -4.35
N GLY A 71 22.97 -0.98 -3.83
CA GLY A 71 22.93 -2.43 -3.71
C GLY A 71 21.91 -2.86 -2.64
N VAL A 72 21.13 -3.90 -2.94
CA VAL A 72 20.24 -4.55 -2.00
C VAL A 72 20.50 -6.04 -1.97
N GLU A 73 20.29 -6.66 -0.82
CA GLU A 73 20.45 -8.10 -0.64
C GLU A 73 19.37 -8.65 0.31
N PHE A 74 19.10 -9.94 0.19
CA PHE A 74 18.27 -10.61 1.19
C PHE A 74 19.15 -11.05 2.37
N HIS A 75 18.85 -10.52 3.54
CA HIS A 75 19.59 -10.83 4.77
C HIS A 75 18.66 -11.50 5.79
N LYS A 76 19.22 -12.47 6.52
CA LYS A 76 18.47 -13.13 7.59
C LYS A 76 18.76 -12.44 8.92
N TYR A 77 17.77 -11.75 9.46
CA TYR A 77 17.84 -11.08 10.74
C TYR A 77 16.84 -11.69 11.74
N GLN A 78 17.32 -12.18 12.86
CA GLN A 78 16.51 -12.83 13.91
C GLN A 78 15.53 -13.90 13.38
N GLY A 79 15.97 -14.71 12.43
CA GLY A 79 15.16 -15.77 11.83
C GLY A 79 14.23 -15.35 10.69
N ARG A 80 14.12 -14.04 10.38
CA ARG A 80 13.34 -13.51 9.25
C ARG A 80 14.26 -13.12 8.11
N VAL A 81 13.86 -13.42 6.89
CA VAL A 81 14.52 -12.93 5.69
C VAL A 81 13.90 -11.60 5.31
N MET A 82 14.71 -10.56 5.19
CA MET A 82 14.29 -9.22 4.77
C MET A 82 15.22 -8.66 3.71
N LEU A 83 14.69 -7.75 2.90
CA LEU A 83 15.51 -6.96 1.99
C LEU A 83 16.33 -5.96 2.81
N SER A 84 17.62 -5.92 2.59
CA SER A 84 18.54 -5.05 3.32
C SER A 84 19.40 -4.21 2.39
N TYR A 85 19.78 -3.04 2.87
CA TYR A 85 20.77 -2.16 2.27
C TYR A 85 22.08 -2.34 3.03
N PRO A 86 23.07 -3.06 2.47
CA PRO A 86 24.30 -3.41 3.22
C PRO A 86 25.21 -2.21 3.48
N LYS A 87 25.06 -1.14 2.70
CA LYS A 87 25.89 0.07 2.80
C LYS A 87 25.01 1.31 2.98
N GLN A 88 25.64 2.36 3.48
CA GLN A 88 25.05 3.70 3.43
C GLN A 88 24.90 4.15 1.98
N PHE A 89 23.84 4.88 1.69
CA PHE A 89 23.55 5.42 0.37
C PHE A 89 22.91 6.79 0.46
N LYS A 90 22.98 7.54 -0.64
CA LYS A 90 22.35 8.85 -0.74
C LYS A 90 21.06 8.74 -1.54
N LEU A 91 20.03 9.46 -1.06
CA LEU A 91 18.80 9.66 -1.81
C LEU A 91 18.57 11.15 -2.07
N PRO A 92 18.12 11.51 -3.27
CA PRO A 92 17.73 12.88 -3.55
C PRO A 92 16.47 13.24 -2.76
N VAL A 93 16.41 14.49 -2.30
CA VAL A 93 15.21 15.04 -1.66
C VAL A 93 14.31 15.64 -2.73
N TYR A 94 13.11 15.12 -2.84
CA TYR A 94 12.08 15.62 -3.73
C TYR A 94 11.09 16.47 -2.96
N SER A 95 10.76 17.63 -3.49
CA SER A 95 9.75 18.52 -2.94
C SER A 95 8.54 18.57 -3.86
N TYR A 96 7.35 18.50 -3.28
CA TYR A 96 6.09 18.54 -4.00
C TYR A 96 5.10 19.47 -3.29
N LEU A 97 4.24 20.12 -4.05
CA LEU A 97 3.07 20.75 -3.48
C LEU A 97 2.12 19.67 -2.96
N VAL A 98 1.51 19.94 -1.81
CA VAL A 98 0.43 19.12 -1.29
C VAL A 98 -0.85 19.91 -1.42
N ASN A 99 -1.80 19.35 -2.17
CA ASN A 99 -3.14 19.90 -2.33
C ASN A 99 -4.11 19.16 -1.41
N GLN A 100 -5.18 19.83 -0.98
CA GLN A 100 -6.27 19.16 -0.27
C GLN A 100 -7.46 18.98 -1.19
N ARG A 101 -8.01 17.76 -1.21
CA ARG A 101 -9.27 17.46 -1.87
C ARG A 101 -10.45 17.93 -1.03
N ASP A 102 -11.49 18.42 -1.69
CA ASP A 102 -12.74 18.75 -1.01
C ASP A 102 -13.37 17.48 -0.42
N PRO A 103 -13.64 17.43 0.91
CA PRO A 103 -14.31 16.30 1.55
C PRO A 103 -15.66 15.95 0.90
N LYS A 104 -16.38 16.94 0.35
CA LYS A 104 -17.66 16.75 -0.34
C LYS A 104 -17.55 15.83 -1.56
N THR A 105 -16.39 15.76 -2.19
CA THR A 105 -16.14 14.81 -3.29
C THR A 105 -16.35 13.36 -2.82
N TYR A 106 -15.81 13.03 -1.64
CA TYR A 106 -16.01 11.70 -1.05
C TYR A 106 -17.45 11.46 -0.60
N VAL A 107 -18.09 12.50 -0.04
CA VAL A 107 -19.49 12.40 0.39
C VAL A 107 -20.40 12.09 -0.81
N SER A 108 -20.24 12.82 -1.90
CA SER A 108 -21.02 12.61 -3.12
C SER A 108 -20.77 11.24 -3.75
N ALA A 109 -19.51 10.79 -3.78
CA ALA A 109 -19.15 9.51 -4.39
C ALA A 109 -19.62 8.29 -3.56
N LEU A 110 -19.60 8.38 -2.22
CA LEU A 110 -19.87 7.23 -1.35
C LEU A 110 -21.30 7.21 -0.79
N LEU A 111 -21.90 8.37 -0.52
CA LEU A 111 -23.25 8.47 0.05
C LEU A 111 -24.32 8.94 -0.94
N GLY A 112 -23.91 9.44 -2.10
CA GLY A 112 -24.82 9.96 -3.13
C GLY A 112 -25.20 11.43 -2.91
N THR A 113 -26.44 11.80 -3.22
CA THR A 113 -26.87 13.20 -3.28
C THR A 113 -26.90 13.84 -1.89
N LEU A 114 -26.21 14.95 -1.72
CA LEU A 114 -26.07 15.70 -0.46
C LEU A 114 -27.43 16.09 0.18
N ASN A 115 -28.45 16.38 -0.64
CA ASN A 115 -29.76 16.82 -0.17
C ASN A 115 -30.55 15.74 0.61
N GLN A 116 -30.12 14.50 0.57
CA GLN A 116 -30.76 13.37 1.26
C GLN A 116 -30.01 12.97 2.54
N LEU A 117 -28.95 13.68 2.90
CA LEU A 117 -28.11 13.37 4.03
C LEU A 117 -28.46 14.22 5.24
N SER A 118 -28.40 13.62 6.42
CA SER A 118 -28.35 14.36 7.67
C SER A 118 -26.92 14.83 7.93
N VAL A 119 -26.74 16.10 8.24
CA VAL A 119 -25.42 16.69 8.55
C VAL A 119 -25.41 17.19 9.99
N THR A 120 -24.44 16.74 10.77
CA THR A 120 -24.25 17.16 12.18
C THR A 120 -22.80 17.55 12.41
N GLN A 121 -22.56 18.38 13.44
CA GLN A 121 -21.22 18.72 13.90
C GLN A 121 -20.94 17.98 15.22
N GLU A 122 -19.80 17.31 15.29
CA GLU A 122 -19.29 16.62 16.46
C GLU A 122 -17.92 17.20 16.84
N GLY A 123 -17.90 18.26 17.63
CA GLY A 123 -16.71 19.07 17.89
C GLY A 123 -16.23 19.74 16.60
N SER A 124 -14.96 19.50 16.20
CA SER A 124 -14.40 20.01 14.94
C SER A 124 -14.81 19.18 13.71
N LYS A 125 -15.44 18.01 13.90
CA LYS A 125 -15.75 17.07 12.83
C LYS A 125 -17.13 17.34 12.23
N THR A 126 -17.24 17.15 10.92
CA THR A 126 -18.54 17.18 10.22
C THR A 126 -18.95 15.74 9.88
N VAL A 127 -20.15 15.37 10.28
CA VAL A 127 -20.68 14.01 10.07
C VAL A 127 -21.88 14.06 9.12
N TYR A 128 -21.77 13.30 8.04
CA TYR A 128 -22.81 13.08 7.05
C TYR A 128 -23.38 11.67 7.22
N THR A 129 -24.69 11.55 7.36
CA THR A 129 -25.34 10.26 7.61
C THR A 129 -26.42 9.99 6.56
N ASN A 130 -26.35 8.82 5.93
CA ASN A 130 -27.42 8.23 5.15
C ASN A 130 -28.13 7.18 6.00
N LYS A 131 -29.29 7.57 6.59
CA LYS A 131 -30.05 6.68 7.48
C LYS A 131 -30.66 5.47 6.77
N LEU A 132 -30.94 5.59 5.47
CA LEU A 132 -31.56 4.50 4.70
C LEU A 132 -30.64 3.31 4.55
N ASN A 133 -29.33 3.57 4.38
CA ASN A 133 -28.33 2.54 4.14
C ASN A 133 -27.45 2.24 5.36
N ASN A 134 -27.70 2.89 6.49
CA ASN A 134 -26.86 2.81 7.69
C ASN A 134 -25.37 3.13 7.40
N GLN A 135 -25.17 4.17 6.61
CA GLN A 135 -23.86 4.64 6.17
C GLN A 135 -23.56 6.02 6.74
N LYS A 136 -22.31 6.25 7.05
CA LYS A 136 -21.85 7.50 7.64
C LYS A 136 -20.51 7.89 7.05
N ILE A 137 -20.31 9.20 6.81
CA ILE A 137 -19.01 9.81 6.55
C ILE A 137 -18.69 10.82 7.64
N THR A 138 -17.48 10.73 8.19
CA THR A 138 -16.93 11.70 9.12
C THR A 138 -15.75 12.41 8.46
N TYR A 139 -15.87 13.72 8.30
CA TYR A 139 -14.73 14.58 7.94
C TYR A 139 -14.05 15.08 9.21
N ASP A 140 -12.76 14.85 9.33
CA ASP A 140 -11.91 15.32 10.43
C ASP A 140 -10.86 16.32 9.89
N PRO A 141 -11.05 17.63 10.12
CA PRO A 141 -10.11 18.64 9.64
C PRO A 141 -8.77 18.61 10.36
N SER A 142 -8.71 18.10 11.61
CA SER A 142 -7.47 18.02 12.37
C SER A 142 -6.51 16.97 11.82
N TRP A 143 -7.07 15.93 11.20
CA TRP A 143 -6.33 14.84 10.58
C TRP A 143 -6.37 14.88 9.05
N GLU A 144 -7.06 15.85 8.47
CA GLU A 144 -7.23 15.99 7.02
C GLU A 144 -7.71 14.69 6.37
N THR A 145 -8.75 14.09 6.97
CA THR A 145 -9.26 12.79 6.57
C THR A 145 -10.76 12.75 6.43
N VAL A 146 -11.19 11.83 5.59
CA VAL A 146 -12.58 11.39 5.49
C VAL A 146 -12.66 9.92 5.86
N THR A 147 -13.51 9.57 6.82
CA THR A 147 -13.79 8.20 7.22
C THR A 147 -15.19 7.82 6.80
N PHE A 148 -15.32 6.81 5.94
CA PHE A 148 -16.58 6.19 5.56
C PHE A 148 -16.82 4.93 6.40
N GLU A 149 -18.01 4.80 6.96
CA GLU A 149 -18.48 3.62 7.69
C GLU A 149 -19.74 3.08 7.01
N ASP A 150 -19.74 1.79 6.67
CA ASP A 150 -20.90 1.05 6.19
C ASP A 150 -21.22 -0.09 7.16
N LYS A 151 -22.35 0.02 7.84
CA LYS A 151 -22.85 -0.95 8.82
C LYS A 151 -24.13 -1.65 8.33
N ASN A 152 -24.19 -1.90 7.02
CA ASN A 152 -25.33 -2.59 6.44
C ASN A 152 -25.38 -4.05 6.96
N PRO A 153 -26.48 -4.47 7.59
CA PRO A 153 -26.61 -5.82 8.15
C PRO A 153 -26.60 -6.94 7.10
N LYS A 154 -26.72 -6.59 5.82
CA LYS A 154 -26.58 -7.54 4.71
C LYS A 154 -25.11 -7.80 4.32
N ASN A 155 -24.20 -6.97 4.77
CA ASN A 155 -22.78 -7.14 4.50
C ASN A 155 -22.26 -8.39 5.22
N LYS A 156 -21.35 -9.10 4.55
CA LYS A 156 -20.68 -10.27 5.12
C LYS A 156 -19.20 -10.18 4.77
N LEU A 157 -18.36 -10.48 5.75
CA LEU A 157 -16.93 -10.58 5.48
C LEU A 157 -16.67 -11.74 4.50
N PRO A 158 -16.04 -11.49 3.34
CA PRO A 158 -15.66 -12.57 2.45
C PRO A 158 -14.72 -13.55 3.15
N GLN A 159 -14.98 -14.86 3.01
CA GLN A 159 -14.18 -15.87 3.68
C GLN A 159 -12.74 -15.93 3.15
N GLN A 160 -12.59 -15.83 1.83
CA GLN A 160 -11.28 -15.93 1.19
C GLN A 160 -10.54 -14.58 1.23
N TYR A 161 -9.26 -14.64 1.52
CA TYR A 161 -8.37 -13.48 1.53
C TYR A 161 -8.40 -12.68 0.22
N VAL A 162 -8.37 -13.39 -0.92
CA VAL A 162 -8.43 -12.78 -2.25
C VAL A 162 -9.70 -11.94 -2.44
N ASN A 163 -10.83 -12.43 -1.95
CA ASN A 163 -12.11 -11.71 -2.07
C ASN A 163 -12.14 -10.45 -1.19
N ARG A 164 -11.44 -10.45 -0.05
CA ARG A 164 -11.27 -9.25 0.79
C ARG A 164 -10.43 -8.20 0.08
N LEU A 165 -9.34 -8.61 -0.57
CA LEU A 165 -8.53 -7.70 -1.39
C LEU A 165 -9.33 -7.13 -2.57
N ASN A 166 -10.10 -7.97 -3.26
CA ASN A 166 -10.97 -7.52 -4.36
C ASN A 166 -12.02 -6.53 -3.88
N LEU A 167 -12.63 -6.76 -2.71
CA LEU A 167 -13.56 -5.84 -2.10
C LEU A 167 -12.90 -4.48 -1.82
N ALA A 168 -11.70 -4.47 -1.25
CA ALA A 168 -10.95 -3.24 -1.00
C ALA A 168 -10.61 -2.48 -2.30
N PHE A 169 -10.18 -3.18 -3.34
CA PHE A 169 -9.94 -2.56 -4.64
C PHE A 169 -11.21 -2.01 -5.28
N SER A 170 -12.34 -2.70 -5.15
CA SER A 170 -13.62 -2.20 -5.69
C SER A 170 -14.03 -0.87 -5.03
N GLN A 171 -13.78 -0.71 -3.73
CA GLN A 171 -14.07 0.52 -3.00
C GLN A 171 -13.25 1.71 -3.51
N ILE A 172 -12.00 1.49 -3.86
CA ILE A 172 -11.14 2.54 -4.45
C ILE A 172 -11.67 2.94 -5.83
N ASN A 173 -12.07 1.96 -6.63
CA ASN A 173 -12.58 2.21 -7.98
C ASN A 173 -13.92 2.96 -7.98
N LEU A 174 -14.77 2.78 -6.95
CA LEU A 174 -16.03 3.50 -6.80
C LEU A 174 -15.83 5.02 -6.65
N LEU A 175 -14.71 5.44 -6.09
CA LEU A 175 -14.45 6.85 -5.84
C LEU A 175 -14.24 7.66 -7.14
N GLN A 176 -13.92 7.01 -8.26
CA GLN A 176 -13.58 7.66 -9.55
C GLN A 176 -12.55 8.80 -9.39
N LEU A 177 -11.80 8.77 -8.30
CA LEU A 177 -10.76 9.75 -8.03
C LEU A 177 -9.51 9.39 -8.84
N ASN A 178 -8.84 10.41 -9.32
CA ASN A 178 -7.51 10.22 -9.88
C ASN A 178 -6.54 9.89 -8.74
N LEU A 179 -6.43 8.59 -8.42
CA LEU A 179 -5.52 8.05 -7.42
C LEU A 179 -4.22 7.59 -8.10
N MET A 180 -3.71 8.39 -9.04
CA MET A 180 -2.44 8.12 -9.71
C MET A 180 -1.38 7.83 -8.65
N ASP A 181 -0.59 6.80 -8.91
CA ASP A 181 0.48 6.34 -8.01
C ASP A 181 0.04 5.84 -6.62
N THR A 182 -1.26 5.67 -6.38
CA THR A 182 -1.74 4.99 -5.17
C THR A 182 -1.73 3.48 -5.40
N ARG A 183 -0.94 2.76 -4.60
CA ARG A 183 -0.70 1.32 -4.75
C ARG A 183 -1.02 0.59 -3.46
N PHE A 184 -1.35 -0.69 -3.59
CA PHE A 184 -1.37 -1.60 -2.44
C PHE A 184 -0.02 -1.55 -1.72
N TYR A 185 -0.08 -1.36 -0.42
CA TYR A 185 1.10 -1.31 0.44
C TYR A 185 1.20 -2.56 1.30
N GLU A 186 0.16 -2.83 2.10
CA GLU A 186 0.15 -3.98 3.00
C GLU A 186 -1.27 -4.47 3.29
N SER A 187 -1.36 -5.69 3.81
CA SER A 187 -2.56 -6.20 4.45
C SER A 187 -2.21 -6.96 5.72
N GLN A 188 -3.04 -6.78 6.73
CA GLN A 188 -2.91 -7.41 8.04
C GLN A 188 -4.18 -8.18 8.40
N ALA A 189 -4.11 -8.99 9.47
CA ALA A 189 -5.24 -9.76 9.98
C ALA A 189 -5.98 -10.58 8.89
N GLY A 190 -5.22 -11.22 8.00
CA GLY A 190 -5.79 -12.03 6.92
C GLY A 190 -6.61 -11.21 5.91
N GLY A 191 -6.23 -9.97 5.64
CA GLY A 191 -6.93 -9.08 4.71
C GLY A 191 -8.12 -8.34 5.33
N GLN A 192 -8.22 -8.29 6.65
CA GLN A 192 -9.21 -7.46 7.32
C GLN A 192 -8.78 -6.00 7.47
N LYS A 193 -7.47 -5.74 7.42
CA LYS A 193 -6.90 -4.39 7.36
C LYS A 193 -6.03 -4.29 6.12
N ILE A 194 -6.32 -3.33 5.27
CA ILE A 194 -5.67 -3.15 3.97
C ILE A 194 -5.29 -1.70 3.84
N THR A 195 -4.01 -1.45 3.52
CA THR A 195 -3.46 -0.10 3.37
C THR A 195 -2.97 0.11 1.94
N PHE A 196 -3.32 1.25 1.38
CA PHE A 196 -2.80 1.75 0.12
C PHE A 196 -2.03 3.04 0.41
N ARG A 197 -0.90 3.23 -0.29
CA ARG A 197 -0.09 4.45 -0.19
C ARG A 197 0.08 5.10 -1.55
N THR A 198 0.24 6.40 -1.53
CA THR A 198 0.72 7.16 -2.68
C THR A 198 2.23 6.96 -2.76
N TYR A 199 2.74 6.86 -3.99
CA TYR A 199 4.17 6.73 -4.28
C TYR A 199 4.65 7.91 -5.10
N VAL A 200 5.83 8.39 -4.79
CA VAL A 200 6.54 9.42 -5.55
C VAL A 200 7.91 8.89 -5.92
N LYS A 201 8.21 8.86 -7.21
CA LYS A 201 9.50 8.31 -7.70
C LYS A 201 9.83 6.91 -7.18
N GLY A 202 8.80 6.11 -6.86
CA GLY A 202 8.97 4.77 -6.31
C GLY A 202 9.01 4.68 -4.78
N PHE A 203 9.05 5.80 -4.07
CA PHE A 203 9.04 5.86 -2.61
C PHE A 203 7.63 6.04 -2.06
N PRO A 204 7.24 5.31 -1.00
CA PRO A 204 5.96 5.51 -0.35
C PRO A 204 5.92 6.84 0.40
N VAL A 205 4.83 7.57 0.27
CA VAL A 205 4.61 8.83 0.98
C VAL A 205 3.92 8.56 2.31
N TYR A 206 4.42 9.17 3.37
CA TYR A 206 3.85 9.12 4.72
C TYR A 206 3.34 10.50 5.11
N PHE A 207 2.02 10.66 5.18
CA PHE A 207 1.40 11.85 5.76
C PHE A 207 1.31 11.71 7.28
N GLN A 208 1.44 12.81 7.98
CA GLN A 208 1.48 12.85 9.44
C GLN A 208 0.27 12.19 10.13
N SER A 209 -0.89 12.34 9.52
CA SER A 209 -2.17 11.89 10.06
C SER A 209 -2.51 10.43 9.76
N GLN A 210 -1.78 9.76 8.86
CA GLN A 210 -2.25 8.51 8.30
C GLN A 210 -1.16 7.48 8.10
N SER A 211 -1.50 6.25 8.36
CA SER A 211 -0.69 5.09 7.98
C SER A 211 -0.66 4.85 6.47
N GLY A 212 -1.50 5.52 5.68
CA GLY A 212 -1.54 5.43 4.22
C GLY A 212 -2.44 6.47 3.58
N ALA A 213 -2.51 6.49 2.24
CA ALA A 213 -3.46 7.32 1.51
C ALA A 213 -4.90 6.82 1.70
N ILE A 214 -5.06 5.50 1.80
CA ILE A 214 -6.33 4.82 2.03
C ILE A 214 -6.09 3.66 3.00
N HIS A 215 -6.91 3.58 4.03
CA HIS A 215 -6.91 2.47 4.98
C HIS A 215 -8.32 1.88 5.06
N ILE A 216 -8.44 0.57 4.85
CA ILE A 216 -9.71 -0.15 4.83
C ILE A 216 -9.69 -1.21 5.92
N GLU A 217 -10.69 -1.19 6.78
CA GLU A 217 -10.94 -2.17 7.81
C GLU A 217 -12.26 -2.91 7.53
N LEU A 218 -12.19 -4.23 7.52
CA LEU A 218 -13.33 -5.14 7.36
C LEU A 218 -13.52 -5.91 8.66
N SER A 219 -14.65 -5.70 9.31
CA SER A 219 -14.97 -6.40 10.55
C SER A 219 -15.51 -7.82 10.30
N LYS A 220 -15.53 -8.66 11.31
CA LYS A 220 -16.03 -10.04 11.21
C LYS A 220 -17.50 -10.14 10.83
N ASN A 221 -18.32 -9.17 11.22
CA ASN A 221 -19.74 -9.09 10.87
C ASN A 221 -20.00 -8.49 9.47
N GLY A 222 -18.93 -8.07 8.77
CA GLY A 222 -19.02 -7.48 7.43
C GLY A 222 -19.11 -5.96 7.41
N ASP A 223 -19.09 -5.28 8.56
CA ASP A 223 -18.99 -3.83 8.59
C ASP A 223 -17.68 -3.38 7.95
N GLN A 224 -17.76 -2.29 7.24
CA GLN A 224 -16.62 -1.68 6.58
C GLN A 224 -16.34 -0.30 7.16
N LYS A 225 -15.07 -0.02 7.38
CA LYS A 225 -14.57 1.33 7.67
C LYS A 225 -13.42 1.65 6.72
N SER A 226 -13.55 2.73 5.98
CA SER A 226 -12.53 3.19 5.03
C SER A 226 -12.13 4.61 5.35
N THR A 227 -10.86 4.83 5.61
CA THR A 227 -10.30 6.16 5.90
C THR A 227 -9.45 6.61 4.71
N TYR A 228 -9.71 7.81 4.24
CA TYR A 228 -9.06 8.43 3.10
C TYR A 228 -8.33 9.69 3.56
N SER A 229 -7.06 9.84 3.17
CA SER A 229 -6.37 11.12 3.28
C SER A 229 -6.92 12.10 2.25
N LEU A 230 -7.13 13.34 2.65
CA LEU A 230 -7.47 14.42 1.73
C LEU A 230 -6.23 15.00 1.02
N ASN A 231 -5.04 14.66 1.53
CA ASN A 231 -3.79 15.13 0.95
C ASN A 231 -3.50 14.46 -0.38
N GLU A 232 -3.24 15.25 -1.39
CA GLU A 232 -2.89 14.84 -2.74
C GLU A 232 -1.53 15.41 -3.10
N ILE A 233 -0.64 14.56 -3.59
CA ILE A 233 0.65 15.01 -4.11
C ILE A 233 0.40 15.73 -5.44
N GLY A 234 0.73 17.00 -5.45
CA GLY A 234 0.60 17.87 -6.62
C GLY A 234 1.84 17.84 -7.52
N VAL A 235 2.18 18.99 -8.07
CA VAL A 235 3.33 19.14 -8.96
C VAL A 235 4.65 19.18 -8.18
N PRO A 236 5.74 18.67 -8.78
CA PRO A 236 7.07 18.84 -8.21
C PRO A 236 7.47 20.31 -8.17
N VAL A 237 8.14 20.69 -7.10
CA VAL A 237 8.72 22.03 -6.95
C VAL A 237 10.24 21.92 -6.77
N PRO A 238 11.01 22.95 -7.17
CA PRO A 238 12.44 22.93 -6.94
C PRO A 238 12.78 22.74 -5.47
N SER A 239 13.71 21.84 -5.18
CA SER A 239 14.25 21.63 -3.83
C SER A 239 15.68 22.13 -3.77
N ASN A 240 15.97 22.96 -2.74
CA ASN A 240 17.33 23.39 -2.44
C ASN A 240 17.98 22.50 -1.37
N GLN A 241 17.32 21.42 -0.97
CA GLN A 241 17.86 20.49 0.02
C GLN A 241 18.90 19.57 -0.61
N ALA A 242 19.97 19.36 0.12
CA ALA A 242 20.99 18.39 -0.27
C ALA A 242 20.43 16.96 -0.14
N ASP A 243 21.04 16.03 -0.89
CA ASP A 243 20.74 14.60 -0.75
C ASP A 243 20.87 14.14 0.70
N VAL A 244 19.97 13.29 1.12
CA VAL A 244 19.99 12.70 2.47
C VAL A 244 20.83 11.44 2.46
N GLN A 245 21.79 11.38 3.40
CA GLN A 245 22.57 10.17 3.63
C GLN A 245 21.75 9.21 4.52
N LEU A 246 21.36 8.07 3.98
CA LEU A 246 20.68 7.03 4.71
C LEU A 246 21.69 6.00 5.25
N PRO A 247 21.54 5.54 6.49
CA PRO A 247 22.39 4.50 7.05
C PRO A 247 22.07 3.13 6.44
N SER A 248 22.98 2.17 6.63
CA SER A 248 22.71 0.77 6.29
C SER A 248 21.54 0.21 7.12
N THR A 249 20.88 -0.83 6.61
CA THR A 249 19.80 -1.52 7.32
C THR A 249 20.27 -2.03 8.69
N GLU A 250 21.50 -2.55 8.79
CA GLU A 250 22.07 -3.01 10.06
C GLU A 250 22.17 -1.89 11.09
N THR A 251 22.61 -0.70 10.67
CA THR A 251 22.67 0.48 11.55
C THR A 251 21.27 0.87 12.04
N ILE A 252 20.26 0.87 11.15
CA ILE A 252 18.87 1.18 11.51
C ILE A 252 18.33 0.17 12.51
N LEU A 253 18.56 -1.13 12.25
CA LEU A 253 18.10 -2.20 13.14
C LEU A 253 18.72 -2.09 14.54
N LYS A 254 20.00 -1.72 14.62
CA LYS A 254 20.65 -1.45 15.89
C LYS A 254 20.01 -0.26 16.62
N GLN A 255 19.78 0.85 15.92
CA GLN A 255 19.14 2.03 16.50
C GLN A 255 17.72 1.73 17.02
N LEU A 256 16.92 0.95 16.27
CA LEU A 256 15.60 0.51 16.70
C LEU A 256 15.66 -0.36 17.95
N HIS A 257 16.60 -1.31 17.98
CA HIS A 257 16.81 -2.15 19.16
C HIS A 257 17.22 -1.32 20.38
N ASP A 258 18.16 -0.39 20.22
CA ASP A 258 18.63 0.49 21.30
C ASP A 258 17.51 1.42 21.81
N ALA A 259 16.55 1.76 20.95
CA ALA A 259 15.32 2.48 21.29
C ALA A 259 14.22 1.60 21.92
N GLY A 260 14.47 0.30 22.11
CA GLY A 260 13.53 -0.64 22.72
C GLY A 260 12.46 -1.19 21.77
N VAL A 261 12.56 -0.94 20.46
CA VAL A 261 11.67 -1.51 19.46
C VAL A 261 11.99 -2.98 19.24
N LYS A 262 11.00 -3.85 19.41
CA LYS A 262 11.19 -5.30 19.25
C LYS A 262 11.13 -5.69 17.78
N SER A 263 11.84 -6.74 17.41
CA SER A 263 11.79 -7.28 16.04
C SER A 263 10.41 -7.78 15.60
N SER A 264 9.50 -8.03 16.54
CA SER A 264 8.09 -8.35 16.28
C SER A 264 7.27 -7.14 15.82
N ASP A 265 7.76 -5.92 16.02
CA ASP A 265 7.00 -4.69 15.84
C ASP A 265 7.13 -4.14 14.40
N TYR A 266 8.00 -4.74 13.58
CA TYR A 266 8.17 -4.39 12.18
C TYR A 266 8.37 -5.63 11.30
N ASP A 267 7.84 -5.57 10.07
CA ASP A 267 7.98 -6.65 9.08
C ASP A 267 9.04 -6.34 8.02
N PHE A 268 9.28 -5.06 7.75
CA PHE A 268 10.27 -4.58 6.77
C PHE A 268 10.69 -3.14 7.06
N ILE A 269 11.80 -2.73 6.47
CA ILE A 269 12.34 -1.37 6.53
C ILE A 269 12.51 -0.89 5.10
N THR A 270 11.96 0.28 4.78
CA THR A 270 12.12 0.93 3.48
C THR A 270 12.46 2.40 3.66
N PRO A 271 13.21 3.01 2.72
CA PRO A 271 13.27 4.46 2.62
C PRO A 271 11.88 5.02 2.32
N GLY A 272 11.56 6.18 2.87
CA GLY A 272 10.29 6.89 2.64
C GLY A 272 10.48 8.39 2.56
#